data_1981ebca933baccf94e420855ce2583e
#
_entry.id   1981ebca933baccf94e420855ce2583e
#
_cell.length_a   1.000
_cell.length_b   1.000
_cell.length_c   1.000
_cell.angle_alpha   90.00
_cell.angle_beta   90.00
_cell.angle_gamma   90.00
#
_symmetry.space_group_name_H-M   'P 1'
#
loop_
_entity.id
_entity.type
_entity.pdbx_description
1 polymer ?
#
loop_
_entity_poly.entity_id
_entity_poly.type
_entity_poly.pdbx_seq_one_letter_code
_entity_poly.pdbx_strand_id
1 'polypeptide(L)'
;TLLRDLDTADEAFTAAGAPAPTLVRPPYGAVNKTVKSATGRAMVTWTVDTEDWRSRDAQKVIDYVQNYGELDGEIILMHSIYESTVEAVRVLVPWLQEQGYQLVTVTELMAYYYGELPQPDHFYGYTYFATHDRTDTPIELPGMHLPEEPEADPAPVPEQDPAPDPVPDTPEVPSAPFDPTGIVAAPEPEPEPE
;
A
#
# COMPACT_ATOMS: atom_id res chain seq x y z
N THR A 1 -24.96 5.75 9.93
CA THR A 1 -24.84 4.37 9.44
C THR A 1 -23.88 4.33 8.28
N LEU A 2 -23.19 3.21 8.04
CA LEU A 2 -22.20 3.05 6.96
C LEU A 2 -22.70 3.56 5.59
N LEU A 3 -23.90 3.16 5.18
CA LEU A 3 -24.46 3.61 3.90
C LEU A 3 -24.61 5.13 3.83
N ARG A 4 -25.14 5.75 4.88
CA ARG A 4 -25.26 7.21 4.94
C ARG A 4 -23.88 7.91 4.86
N ASP A 5 -22.86 7.33 5.47
CA ASP A 5 -21.51 7.90 5.46
C ASP A 5 -20.90 7.81 4.05
N LEU A 6 -21.16 6.70 3.33
CA LEU A 6 -20.77 6.54 1.94
C LEU A 6 -21.52 7.53 1.02
N ASP A 7 -22.83 7.67 1.19
CA ASP A 7 -23.64 8.63 0.42
C ASP A 7 -23.13 10.07 0.63
N THR A 8 -22.85 10.44 1.88
CA THR A 8 -22.27 11.76 2.21
C THR A 8 -20.89 11.98 1.56
N ALA A 9 -20.05 10.94 1.52
CA ALA A 9 -18.77 11.03 0.84
C ALA A 9 -18.94 11.21 -0.67
N ASP A 10 -19.86 10.48 -1.30
CA ASP A 10 -20.15 10.60 -2.73
C ASP A 10 -20.69 11.97 -3.11
N GLU A 11 -21.58 12.51 -2.28
CA GLU A 11 -22.08 13.89 -2.43
C GLU A 11 -20.93 14.90 -2.38
N ALA A 12 -19.99 14.72 -1.45
CA ALA A 12 -18.82 15.60 -1.32
C ALA A 12 -17.88 15.52 -2.54
N PHE A 13 -17.61 14.31 -3.05
CA PHE A 13 -16.84 14.13 -4.28
C PHE A 13 -17.52 14.79 -5.49
N THR A 14 -18.82 14.55 -5.63
CA THR A 14 -19.62 15.16 -6.71
C THR A 14 -19.63 16.69 -6.62
N ALA A 15 -19.79 17.24 -5.44
CA ALA A 15 -19.74 18.69 -5.20
C ALA A 15 -18.38 19.30 -5.52
N ALA A 16 -17.30 18.53 -5.35
CA ALA A 16 -15.94 18.91 -5.73
C ALA A 16 -15.63 18.71 -7.22
N GLY A 17 -16.59 18.23 -8.02
CA GLY A 17 -16.41 17.97 -9.45
C GLY A 17 -15.63 16.68 -9.75
N ALA A 18 -15.48 15.81 -8.77
CA ALA A 18 -14.82 14.52 -8.92
C ALA A 18 -15.84 13.37 -9.10
N PRO A 19 -15.48 12.27 -9.79
CA PRO A 19 -16.35 11.10 -9.89
C PRO A 19 -16.50 10.43 -8.52
N ALA A 20 -17.62 9.72 -8.32
CA ALA A 20 -17.80 8.91 -7.12
C ALA A 20 -16.71 7.83 -7.01
N PRO A 21 -16.15 7.61 -5.81
CA PRO A 21 -15.11 6.60 -5.61
C PRO A 21 -15.63 5.19 -5.90
N THR A 22 -14.82 4.39 -6.58
CA THR A 22 -15.11 2.97 -6.85
C THR A 22 -14.45 2.05 -5.84
N LEU A 23 -13.48 2.57 -5.09
CA LEU A 23 -12.73 1.87 -4.05
C LEU A 23 -13.04 2.45 -2.68
N VAL A 24 -13.03 1.59 -1.67
CA VAL A 24 -13.15 1.98 -0.26
C VAL A 24 -12.01 1.36 0.53
N ARG A 25 -11.31 2.16 1.31
CA ARG A 25 -10.45 1.67 2.37
C ARG A 25 -11.25 1.73 3.67
N PRO A 26 -11.59 0.57 4.26
CA PRO A 26 -12.35 0.56 5.51
C PRO A 26 -11.57 1.23 6.63
N PRO A 27 -12.18 2.12 7.42
CA PRO A 27 -11.55 2.66 8.62
C PRO A 27 -11.04 1.53 9.51
N TYR A 28 -9.83 1.70 10.05
CA TYR A 28 -9.15 0.70 10.91
C TYR A 28 -8.92 -0.68 10.25
N GLY A 29 -9.03 -0.79 8.95
CA GLY A 29 -9.01 -2.08 8.26
C GLY A 29 -10.18 -3.01 8.62
N ALA A 30 -11.23 -2.49 9.26
CA ALA A 30 -12.35 -3.28 9.78
C ALA A 30 -13.24 -3.79 8.65
N VAL A 31 -13.10 -5.06 8.33
CA VAL A 31 -13.90 -5.74 7.28
C VAL A 31 -14.64 -6.91 7.87
N ASN A 32 -15.95 -6.93 7.65
CA ASN A 32 -16.78 -8.08 7.95
C ASN A 32 -17.81 -8.28 6.82
N LYS A 33 -18.58 -9.37 6.92
CA LYS A 33 -19.56 -9.72 5.89
C LYS A 33 -20.60 -8.61 5.65
N THR A 34 -21.03 -7.92 6.72
CA THR A 34 -22.00 -6.84 6.62
C THR A 34 -21.42 -5.62 5.91
N VAL A 35 -20.19 -5.23 6.24
CA VAL A 35 -19.49 -4.13 5.57
C VAL A 35 -19.30 -4.43 4.09
N LYS A 36 -18.84 -5.63 3.75
CA LYS A 36 -18.68 -6.07 2.35
C LYS A 36 -19.98 -5.93 1.56
N SER A 37 -21.08 -6.48 2.09
CA SER A 37 -22.37 -6.47 1.39
C SER A 37 -22.99 -5.06 1.30
N ALA A 38 -22.63 -4.15 2.22
CA ALA A 38 -23.23 -2.82 2.29
C ALA A 38 -22.53 -1.80 1.39
N THR A 39 -21.24 -1.97 1.10
CA THR A 39 -20.49 -0.95 0.33
C THR A 39 -20.78 -1.00 -1.15
N GLY A 40 -21.04 -2.18 -1.72
CA GLY A 40 -21.19 -2.35 -3.17
C GLY A 40 -19.95 -1.95 -3.97
N ARG A 41 -18.80 -1.80 -3.31
CA ARG A 41 -17.51 -1.35 -3.88
C ARG A 41 -16.40 -2.31 -3.55
N ALA A 42 -15.34 -2.27 -4.33
CA ALA A 42 -14.11 -2.95 -3.98
C ALA A 42 -13.52 -2.36 -2.70
N MET A 43 -13.09 -3.21 -1.79
CA MET A 43 -12.43 -2.79 -0.55
C MET A 43 -10.98 -3.18 -0.58
N VAL A 44 -10.11 -2.23 -0.26
CA VAL A 44 -8.66 -2.40 -0.28
C VAL A 44 -8.09 -1.97 1.06
N THR A 45 -7.19 -2.75 1.62
CA THR A 45 -6.36 -2.34 2.77
C THR A 45 -4.94 -1.97 2.31
N TRP A 46 -3.94 -2.40 3.01
CA TRP A 46 -2.52 -2.09 2.77
C TRP A 46 -1.68 -3.35 2.97
N THR A 47 -0.46 -3.28 2.50
CA THR A 47 0.54 -4.32 2.70
C THR A 47 1.67 -3.86 3.61
N VAL A 48 1.92 -2.54 3.66
CA VAL A 48 2.92 -1.90 4.51
C VAL A 48 2.24 -0.92 5.45
N ASP A 49 2.31 -1.15 6.76
CA ASP A 49 1.81 -0.23 7.79
C ASP A 49 2.97 0.56 8.39
N THR A 50 3.01 1.85 8.16
CA THR A 50 4.08 2.71 8.66
C THR A 50 3.95 3.05 10.14
N GLU A 51 2.83 2.72 10.77
CA GLU A 51 2.47 3.13 12.13
C GLU A 51 2.60 4.66 12.37
N ASP A 52 2.40 5.48 11.34
CA ASP A 52 2.47 6.94 11.41
C ASP A 52 1.48 7.52 12.42
N TRP A 53 0.29 6.91 12.51
CA TRP A 53 -0.76 7.23 13.47
C TRP A 53 -0.34 7.04 14.93
N ARG A 54 0.61 6.14 15.16
CA ARG A 54 1.13 5.79 16.50
C ARG A 54 2.38 6.58 16.84
N SER A 55 3.35 6.62 15.92
CA SER A 55 4.64 7.27 16.14
C SER A 55 4.52 8.79 16.18
N ARG A 56 3.68 9.36 15.32
CA ARG A 56 3.55 10.81 15.12
C ARG A 56 4.89 11.51 14.90
N ASP A 57 5.83 10.83 14.27
CA ASP A 57 7.22 11.22 14.09
C ASP A 57 7.62 11.00 12.62
N ALA A 58 7.89 12.10 11.92
CA ALA A 58 8.21 12.06 10.48
C ALA A 58 9.46 11.23 10.20
N GLN A 59 10.50 11.33 11.04
CA GLN A 59 11.75 10.62 10.81
C GLN A 59 11.57 9.11 10.96
N LYS A 60 10.76 8.67 11.93
CA LYS A 60 10.46 7.24 12.09
C LYS A 60 9.71 6.66 10.90
N VAL A 61 8.77 7.41 10.34
CA VAL A 61 8.04 6.99 9.13
C VAL A 61 8.99 6.92 7.94
N ILE A 62 9.88 7.91 7.77
CA ILE A 62 10.90 7.93 6.72
C ILE A 62 11.83 6.72 6.87
N ASP A 63 12.41 6.54 8.05
CA ASP A 63 13.35 5.45 8.32
C ASP A 63 12.67 4.08 8.09
N TYR A 64 11.42 3.93 8.50
CA TYR A 64 10.68 2.69 8.31
C TYR A 64 10.53 2.33 6.83
N VAL A 65 10.08 3.28 6.00
CA VAL A 65 9.89 3.05 4.57
C VAL A 65 11.21 2.82 3.85
N GLN A 66 12.23 3.64 4.17
CA GLN A 66 13.55 3.53 3.53
C GLN A 66 14.29 2.23 3.87
N ASN A 67 14.00 1.62 5.01
CA ASN A 67 14.60 0.36 5.44
C ASN A 67 13.68 -0.85 5.32
N TYR A 68 12.51 -0.70 4.68
CA TYR A 68 11.52 -1.78 4.56
C TYR A 68 12.03 -2.95 3.68
N GLY A 69 12.92 -2.67 2.77
CA GLY A 69 13.41 -3.61 1.77
C GLY A 69 12.73 -3.38 0.41
N GLU A 70 12.16 -4.41 -0.19
CA GLU A 70 11.48 -4.31 -1.49
C GLU A 70 10.10 -3.69 -1.34
N LEU A 71 9.86 -2.59 -2.04
CA LEU A 71 8.58 -1.87 -2.03
C LEU A 71 7.77 -2.05 -3.32
N ASP A 72 8.30 -2.81 -4.27
CA ASP A 72 7.66 -3.02 -5.55
C ASP A 72 6.33 -3.79 -5.43
N GLY A 73 5.24 -3.15 -5.85
CA GLY A 73 3.89 -3.70 -5.73
C GLY A 73 3.24 -3.52 -4.35
N GLU A 74 3.88 -2.80 -3.44
CA GLU A 74 3.38 -2.59 -2.08
C GLU A 74 2.36 -1.44 -2.01
N ILE A 75 1.40 -1.56 -1.09
CA ILE A 75 0.43 -0.52 -0.74
C ILE A 75 0.78 0.02 0.63
N ILE A 76 1.35 1.21 0.68
CA ILE A 76 1.83 1.84 1.92
C ILE A 76 0.69 2.63 2.58
N LEU A 77 0.40 2.34 3.86
CA LEU A 77 -0.57 3.07 4.67
C LEU A 77 0.07 4.29 5.31
N MET A 78 -0.57 5.43 5.13
CA MET A 78 -0.25 6.71 5.77
C MET A 78 -1.53 7.53 6.01
N HIS A 79 -1.51 8.44 7.00
CA HIS A 79 -2.68 9.24 7.37
C HIS A 79 -2.39 10.73 7.23
N SER A 80 -2.99 11.38 6.25
CA SER A 80 -2.78 12.80 5.92
C SER A 80 -3.25 13.79 7.01
N ILE A 81 -3.94 13.31 8.04
CA ILE A 81 -4.40 14.13 9.17
C ILE A 81 -3.28 14.50 10.16
N TYR A 82 -2.10 13.88 10.04
CA TYR A 82 -0.95 14.17 10.89
C TYR A 82 0.11 14.98 10.14
N GLU A 83 0.54 16.09 10.72
CA GLU A 83 1.57 16.94 10.12
C GLU A 83 2.88 16.19 9.90
N SER A 84 3.28 15.35 10.88
CA SER A 84 4.44 14.47 10.76
C SER A 84 4.38 13.53 9.54
N THR A 85 3.19 13.03 9.20
CA THR A 85 3.01 12.21 8.00
C THR A 85 3.17 13.04 6.73
N VAL A 86 2.63 14.26 6.71
CA VAL A 86 2.80 15.17 5.57
C VAL A 86 4.27 15.53 5.35
N GLU A 87 5.01 15.77 6.45
CA GLU A 87 6.47 16.00 6.39
C GLU A 87 7.20 14.77 5.86
N ALA A 88 6.87 13.57 6.34
CA ALA A 88 7.46 12.33 5.85
C ALA A 88 7.20 12.13 4.35
N VAL A 89 5.97 12.35 3.87
CA VAL A 89 5.60 12.19 2.46
C VAL A 89 6.39 13.15 1.56
N ARG A 90 6.66 14.38 2.00
CA ARG A 90 7.50 15.34 1.24
C ARG A 90 8.92 14.84 0.98
N VAL A 91 9.44 13.99 1.86
CA VAL A 91 10.76 13.35 1.70
C VAL A 91 10.64 12.04 0.92
N LEU A 92 9.64 11.22 1.27
CA LEU A 92 9.51 9.86 0.72
C LEU A 92 9.10 9.85 -0.76
N VAL A 93 8.22 10.76 -1.20
CA VAL A 93 7.79 10.78 -2.61
C VAL A 93 8.95 11.02 -3.56
N PRO A 94 9.78 12.08 -3.40
CA PRO A 94 10.96 12.25 -4.25
C PRO A 94 11.94 11.09 -4.14
N TRP A 95 12.19 10.60 -2.92
CA TRP A 95 13.11 9.49 -2.70
C TRP A 95 12.66 8.21 -3.42
N LEU A 96 11.37 7.83 -3.33
CA LEU A 96 10.83 6.68 -4.05
C LEU A 96 11.01 6.81 -5.57
N GLN A 97 10.77 8.01 -6.12
CA GLN A 97 10.97 8.29 -7.54
C GLN A 97 12.45 8.19 -7.93
N GLU A 98 13.37 8.68 -7.09
CA GLU A 98 14.82 8.55 -7.28
C GLU A 98 15.30 7.09 -7.22
N GLN A 99 14.61 6.23 -6.45
CA GLN A 99 14.87 4.79 -6.42
C GLN A 99 14.25 4.04 -7.61
N GLY A 100 13.56 4.74 -8.52
CA GLY A 100 12.93 4.16 -9.71
C GLY A 100 11.51 3.65 -9.49
N TYR A 101 10.91 3.82 -8.32
CA TYR A 101 9.52 3.44 -8.09
C TYR A 101 8.55 4.40 -8.79
N GLN A 102 7.55 3.83 -9.43
CA GLN A 102 6.39 4.57 -9.92
C GLN A 102 5.30 4.58 -8.84
N LEU A 103 4.81 5.78 -8.52
CA LEU A 103 3.68 5.94 -7.60
C LEU A 103 2.39 5.89 -8.42
N VAL A 104 1.61 4.85 -8.21
CA VAL A 104 0.43 4.55 -9.00
C VAL A 104 -0.82 4.44 -8.12
N THR A 105 -1.99 4.47 -8.73
CA THR A 105 -3.23 4.16 -8.04
C THR A 105 -3.35 2.65 -7.79
N VAL A 106 -4.19 2.24 -6.83
CA VAL A 106 -4.46 0.82 -6.57
C VAL A 106 -5.02 0.12 -7.81
N THR A 107 -5.82 0.83 -8.61
CA THR A 107 -6.37 0.27 -9.85
C THR A 107 -5.28 -0.02 -10.88
N GLU A 108 -4.33 0.88 -11.05
CA GLU A 108 -3.17 0.67 -11.93
C GLU A 108 -2.26 -0.45 -11.42
N LEU A 109 -2.01 -0.49 -10.12
CA LEU A 109 -1.24 -1.56 -9.49
C LEU A 109 -1.87 -2.94 -9.77
N MET A 110 -3.18 -3.07 -9.58
CA MET A 110 -3.87 -4.33 -9.81
C MET A 110 -3.90 -4.70 -11.30
N ALA A 111 -4.12 -3.74 -12.18
CA ALA A 111 -4.09 -3.94 -13.63
C ALA A 111 -2.70 -4.44 -14.08
N TYR A 112 -1.63 -3.85 -13.56
CA TYR A 112 -0.26 -4.18 -13.94
C TYR A 112 0.18 -5.54 -13.36
N TYR A 113 0.09 -5.73 -12.04
CA TYR A 113 0.64 -6.92 -11.40
C TYR A 113 -0.26 -8.15 -11.46
N TYR A 114 -1.57 -7.97 -11.52
CA TYR A 114 -2.52 -9.09 -11.41
C TYR A 114 -3.39 -9.25 -12.64
N GLY A 115 -3.30 -8.34 -13.64
CA GLY A 115 -4.10 -8.44 -14.87
C GLY A 115 -5.60 -8.34 -14.61
N GLU A 116 -5.99 -7.67 -13.53
CA GLU A 116 -7.41 -7.51 -13.19
C GLU A 116 -7.69 -6.11 -12.63
N LEU A 117 -8.96 -5.71 -12.69
CA LEU A 117 -9.45 -4.49 -12.07
C LEU A 117 -10.16 -4.79 -10.76
N PRO A 118 -10.11 -3.89 -9.77
CA PRO A 118 -10.85 -4.06 -8.53
C PRO A 118 -12.33 -4.30 -8.78
N GLN A 119 -12.86 -5.43 -8.31
CA GLN A 119 -14.26 -5.81 -8.50
C GLN A 119 -15.12 -5.38 -7.33
N PRO A 120 -16.36 -4.88 -7.58
CA PRO A 120 -17.33 -4.62 -6.54
C PRO A 120 -17.51 -5.82 -5.61
N ASP A 121 -17.79 -5.56 -4.34
CA ASP A 121 -17.99 -6.58 -3.29
C ASP A 121 -16.80 -7.49 -2.99
N HIS A 122 -15.63 -7.23 -3.60
CA HIS A 122 -14.39 -7.95 -3.31
C HIS A 122 -13.57 -7.20 -2.26
N PHE A 123 -12.76 -7.99 -1.53
CA PHE A 123 -11.83 -7.48 -0.54
C PHE A 123 -10.40 -7.89 -0.90
N TYR A 124 -9.57 -6.88 -1.07
CA TYR A 124 -8.17 -6.99 -1.42
C TYR A 124 -7.33 -6.54 -0.21
N GLY A 125 -6.92 -7.48 0.61
CA GLY A 125 -6.09 -7.24 1.78
C GLY A 125 -4.72 -7.86 1.63
N TYR A 126 -3.92 -7.79 2.69
CA TYR A 126 -2.57 -8.35 2.74
C TYR A 126 -2.51 -9.80 2.19
N THR A 127 -3.42 -10.67 2.62
CA THR A 127 -3.43 -12.07 2.16
C THR A 127 -3.61 -12.18 0.65
N TYR A 128 -4.48 -11.34 0.04
CA TYR A 128 -4.65 -11.33 -1.39
C TYR A 128 -3.34 -11.01 -2.09
N PHE A 129 -2.70 -9.90 -1.76
CA PHE A 129 -1.45 -9.45 -2.39
C PHE A 129 -0.26 -10.38 -2.12
N ALA A 130 -0.25 -11.05 -0.96
CA ALA A 130 0.80 -12.00 -0.58
C ALA A 130 0.69 -13.38 -1.25
N THR A 131 -0.49 -13.75 -1.76
CA THR A 131 -0.74 -15.12 -2.28
C THR A 131 -1.15 -15.18 -3.74
N HIS A 132 -1.51 -14.06 -4.37
CA HIS A 132 -1.80 -14.01 -5.80
C HIS A 132 -0.51 -13.88 -6.60
N ASP A 133 -0.39 -14.75 -7.58
CA ASP A 133 0.72 -14.69 -8.51
C ASP A 133 0.60 -13.45 -9.40
N ARG A 134 1.73 -12.80 -9.67
CA ARG A 134 1.82 -11.72 -10.64
C ARG A 134 1.62 -12.26 -12.05
N THR A 135 0.96 -11.48 -12.90
CA THR A 135 0.68 -11.88 -14.29
C THR A 135 1.80 -11.44 -15.24
N ASP A 136 1.99 -12.23 -16.29
CA ASP A 136 2.83 -11.84 -17.43
C ASP A 136 2.03 -11.04 -18.48
N THR A 137 0.72 -10.83 -18.26
CA THR A 137 -0.17 -10.13 -19.18
C THR A 137 -0.91 -9.00 -18.45
N PRO A 138 -0.25 -7.86 -18.21
CA PRO A 138 -0.87 -6.71 -17.55
C PRO A 138 -2.00 -6.11 -18.39
N ILE A 139 -2.96 -5.47 -17.73
CA ILE A 139 -3.96 -4.62 -18.36
C ILE A 139 -3.38 -3.21 -18.48
N GLU A 140 -3.27 -2.70 -19.69
CA GLU A 140 -2.88 -1.30 -19.92
C GLU A 140 -4.09 -0.39 -19.74
N LEU A 141 -3.97 0.58 -18.84
CA LEU A 141 -4.99 1.62 -18.64
C LEU A 141 -4.59 2.92 -19.34
N PRO A 142 -5.57 3.72 -19.80
CA PRO A 142 -5.28 5.01 -20.40
C PRO A 142 -4.47 5.93 -19.46
N GLY A 143 -3.31 6.38 -19.91
CA GLY A 143 -2.40 7.22 -19.12
C GLY A 143 -1.49 6.47 -18.16
N MET A 144 -1.58 5.16 -18.09
CA MET A 144 -0.66 4.32 -17.34
C MET A 144 0.69 4.27 -18.08
N HIS A 145 1.76 4.57 -17.38
CA HIS A 145 3.11 4.34 -17.88
C HIS A 145 3.59 3.00 -17.33
N LEU A 146 3.65 2.00 -18.18
CA LEU A 146 4.30 0.74 -17.81
C LEU A 146 5.80 0.98 -17.64
N PRO A 147 6.47 0.30 -16.68
CA PRO A 147 7.91 0.27 -16.64
C PRO A 147 8.44 -0.21 -18.00
N GLU A 148 9.43 0.48 -18.55
CA GLU A 148 10.15 -0.06 -19.69
C GLU A 148 10.77 -1.38 -19.26
N GLU A 149 10.56 -2.45 -20.03
CA GLU A 149 11.26 -3.70 -19.77
C GLU A 149 12.76 -3.38 -19.72
N PRO A 150 13.50 -3.81 -18.67
CA PRO A 150 14.93 -3.61 -18.66
C PRO A 150 15.49 -4.23 -19.95
N GLU A 151 16.16 -3.42 -20.75
CA GLU A 151 16.85 -3.94 -21.95
C GLU A 151 17.63 -5.18 -21.52
N ALA A 152 17.34 -6.31 -22.16
CA ALA A 152 17.98 -7.57 -21.83
C ALA A 152 19.49 -7.37 -21.79
N ASP A 153 20.05 -7.56 -20.62
CA ASP A 153 21.49 -7.44 -20.40
C ASP A 153 22.24 -8.22 -21.49
N PRO A 154 23.17 -7.63 -22.21
CA PRO A 154 23.95 -8.37 -23.20
C PRO A 154 24.57 -9.56 -22.49
N ALA A 155 24.35 -10.75 -23.04
CA ALA A 155 24.74 -12.04 -22.47
C ALA A 155 26.12 -11.98 -21.79
N PRO A 156 26.25 -12.50 -20.55
CA PRO A 156 27.48 -12.38 -19.78
C PRO A 156 28.66 -13.00 -20.53
N VAL A 157 29.69 -12.19 -20.75
CA VAL A 157 30.99 -12.67 -21.16
C VAL A 157 31.51 -13.56 -20.03
N PRO A 158 31.94 -14.79 -20.30
CA PRO A 158 32.42 -15.70 -19.26
C PRO A 158 33.70 -15.15 -18.60
N GLU A 159 33.54 -14.64 -17.38
CA GLU A 159 34.66 -14.20 -16.55
C GLU A 159 35.06 -15.33 -15.58
N GLN A 160 36.34 -15.54 -15.50
CA GLN A 160 36.97 -16.60 -14.68
C GLN A 160 36.89 -16.22 -13.20
N ASP A 161 36.48 -17.19 -12.36
CA ASP A 161 36.36 -17.07 -10.90
C ASP A 161 37.64 -16.58 -10.20
N PRO A 162 37.54 -15.66 -9.28
CA PRO A 162 38.35 -15.69 -8.07
C PRO A 162 37.49 -16.07 -6.83
N ALA A 163 38.10 -16.84 -5.94
CA ALA A 163 37.50 -17.43 -4.76
C ALA A 163 36.93 -16.40 -3.77
N PRO A 164 35.88 -16.77 -3.00
CA PRO A 164 35.17 -15.84 -2.12
C PRO A 164 35.89 -15.61 -0.79
N ASP A 165 35.96 -14.32 -0.40
CA ASP A 165 36.31 -13.90 0.95
C ASP A 165 35.09 -14.00 1.90
N PRO A 166 35.31 -14.24 3.19
CA PRO A 166 34.20 -14.51 4.12
C PRO A 166 33.38 -13.26 4.49
N VAL A 167 32.07 -13.44 4.46
CA VAL A 167 31.07 -12.42 4.80
C VAL A 167 30.95 -12.28 6.32
N PRO A 168 30.97 -11.05 6.88
CA PRO A 168 30.65 -10.87 8.31
C PRO A 168 29.13 -10.88 8.55
N ASP A 169 28.75 -11.47 9.70
CA ASP A 169 27.40 -11.63 10.18
C ASP A 169 26.57 -10.32 10.15
N THR A 170 25.45 -10.38 9.47
CA THR A 170 24.43 -9.33 9.50
C THR A 170 23.49 -9.58 10.69
N PRO A 171 23.17 -8.58 11.53
CA PRO A 171 22.24 -8.78 12.62
C PRO A 171 20.81 -9.00 12.10
N GLU A 172 20.17 -10.06 12.58
CA GLU A 172 18.76 -10.34 12.34
C GLU A 172 17.88 -9.18 12.80
N VAL A 173 17.11 -8.63 11.86
CA VAL A 173 16.01 -7.72 12.16
C VAL A 173 14.81 -8.56 12.60
N PRO A 174 14.28 -8.37 13.81
CA PRO A 174 13.11 -9.14 14.24
C PRO A 174 11.87 -8.70 13.44
N SER A 175 11.43 -9.57 12.54
CA SER A 175 10.11 -9.46 11.92
C SER A 175 9.05 -9.76 12.99
N ALA A 176 8.31 -8.73 13.40
CA ALA A 176 7.14 -8.95 14.23
C ALA A 176 6.07 -9.68 13.41
N PRO A 177 5.52 -10.79 13.90
CA PRO A 177 4.48 -11.52 13.19
C PRO A 177 3.21 -10.67 13.17
N PHE A 178 2.75 -10.32 11.97
CA PHE A 178 1.39 -9.82 11.76
C PHE A 178 0.43 -10.99 12.01
N ASP A 179 -0.45 -10.86 12.99
CA ASP A 179 -1.52 -11.83 13.26
C ASP A 179 -2.71 -11.55 12.34
N PRO A 180 -2.95 -12.36 11.30
CA PRO A 180 -4.06 -12.16 10.37
C PRO A 180 -5.44 -12.43 10.97
N THR A 181 -5.51 -12.91 12.21
CA THR A 181 -6.76 -13.21 12.93
C THR A 181 -7.09 -12.18 14.00
N GLY A 182 -6.15 -11.27 14.31
CA GLY A 182 -6.30 -10.26 15.36
C GLY A 182 -7.24 -9.13 14.94
N ILE A 183 -8.46 -9.19 15.40
CA ILE A 183 -9.33 -8.02 15.50
C ILE A 183 -8.68 -7.11 16.53
N VAL A 184 -7.97 -6.09 16.08
CA VAL A 184 -7.52 -5.03 16.99
C VAL A 184 -8.79 -4.32 17.48
N ALA A 185 -9.13 -4.54 18.75
CA ALA A 185 -10.17 -3.78 19.41
C ALA A 185 -9.77 -2.30 19.36
N ALA A 186 -10.70 -1.46 18.90
CA ALA A 186 -10.49 -0.02 18.91
C ALA A 186 -10.15 0.44 20.34
N PRO A 187 -9.17 1.33 20.52
CA PRO A 187 -8.94 1.95 21.82
C PRO A 187 -10.21 2.72 22.25
N GLU A 188 -10.60 2.54 23.50
CA GLU A 188 -11.70 3.32 24.08
C GLU A 188 -11.34 4.82 24.01
N PRO A 189 -12.32 5.70 23.72
CA PRO A 189 -12.08 7.14 23.71
C PRO A 189 -11.67 7.60 25.11
N GLU A 190 -10.58 8.36 25.19
CA GLU A 190 -10.18 9.03 26.43
C GLU A 190 -11.31 9.99 26.88
N PRO A 191 -11.60 10.09 28.18
CA PRO A 191 -12.58 11.03 28.70
C PRO A 191 -12.12 12.47 28.46
N GLU A 192 -13.04 13.32 27.98
CA GLU A 192 -12.82 14.74 27.82
C GLU A 192 -12.46 15.40 29.19
N PRO A 193 -11.51 16.34 29.22
CA PRO A 193 -11.19 17.08 30.43
C PRO A 193 -12.35 18.03 30.78
N GLU A 194 -12.73 18.08 32.06
CA GLU A 194 -13.67 19.06 32.66
C GLU A 194 -13.15 20.50 32.57
#